data_96e0a0602d8d3130bcce82ad38159c41
#
_entry.id   96e0a0602d8d3130bcce82ad38159c41
#
_cell.length_a   1.000
_cell.length_b   1.000
_cell.length_c   1.000
_cell.angle_alpha   90.00
_cell.angle_beta   90.00
_cell.angle_gamma   90.00
#
_symmetry.space_group_name_H-M   'P 1'
#
loop_
_entity.id
_entity.type
_entity.pdbx_description
1 polymer ?
#
loop_
_entity_poly.entity_id
_entity_poly.type
_entity_poly.pdbx_seq_one_letter_code
_entity_poly.pdbx_strand_id
1 'polypeptide(L)'
;MAVIVLKRGSRGPQVKLLQEALNARLMPSPRLKPDGVFGQMTHNAVVRLQEANWLVVDGEAGQCTQNVAFQKETYAPILHTIPFIPQPTNSTCWAASTAMVNRSTVAAVIAKTPPDLILPDGSLKNFSETSDPMTGSRRFANANNLTVVPPMSWLPVGLRGMLQAGPLIFDMLWSVADYVAGVGSSGHMIVVVGIRGDDDPSGVGTTLRIFDPWKPHVGKRYSVGYFKWMDEVPTRTYHIYHRK
;
A
#
# COMPACT_ATOMS: atom_id res chain seq x y z
N MET A 1 5.59 22.94 -10.39
CA MET A 1 6.06 23.58 -9.14
C MET A 1 5.74 22.67 -7.98
N ALA A 2 6.70 22.41 -7.08
CA ALA A 2 6.45 21.62 -5.89
C ALA A 2 5.36 22.26 -5.01
N VAL A 3 4.39 21.48 -4.57
CA VAL A 3 3.33 21.96 -3.69
C VAL A 3 3.90 22.20 -2.30
N ILE A 4 3.61 23.37 -1.75
CA ILE A 4 3.98 23.71 -0.38
C ILE A 4 3.12 22.87 0.57
N VAL A 5 3.74 22.12 1.47
CA VAL A 5 3.04 21.39 2.52
C VAL A 5 2.50 22.38 3.55
N LEU A 6 1.17 22.38 3.74
CA LEU A 6 0.50 23.18 4.74
C LEU A 6 0.28 22.36 6.02
N LYS A 7 0.73 22.88 7.16
CA LYS A 7 0.69 22.18 8.45
C LYS A 7 0.52 23.16 9.61
N ARG A 8 0.43 22.67 10.82
CA ARG A 8 0.29 23.52 12.02
C ARG A 8 1.35 24.61 12.04
N GLY A 9 0.90 25.84 12.19
CA GLY A 9 1.73 27.05 12.12
C GLY A 9 1.82 27.71 10.76
N SER A 10 1.45 27.03 9.66
CA SER A 10 1.37 27.65 8.33
C SER A 10 0.34 28.79 8.33
N ARG A 11 0.63 29.84 7.56
CA ARG A 11 -0.24 31.05 7.44
C ARG A 11 -0.32 31.53 6.00
N GLY A 12 -1.40 32.23 5.68
CA GLY A 12 -1.54 32.91 4.41
C GLY A 12 -2.71 32.44 3.53
N PRO A 13 -2.79 32.95 2.30
CA PRO A 13 -3.94 32.72 1.41
C PRO A 13 -4.19 31.25 1.09
N GLN A 14 -3.13 30.44 0.95
CA GLN A 14 -3.28 29.02 0.64
C GLN A 14 -3.93 28.24 1.80
N VAL A 15 -3.65 28.63 3.06
CA VAL A 15 -4.32 28.05 4.23
C VAL A 15 -5.80 28.43 4.22
N LYS A 16 -6.12 29.70 3.91
CA LYS A 16 -7.52 30.15 3.78
C LYS A 16 -8.28 29.34 2.74
N LEU A 17 -7.72 29.17 1.55
CA LEU A 17 -8.32 28.34 0.49
C LEU A 17 -8.51 26.88 0.96
N LEU A 18 -7.55 26.32 1.66
CA LEU A 18 -7.68 24.96 2.23
C LEU A 18 -8.82 24.89 3.24
N GLN A 19 -8.97 25.87 4.12
CA GLN A 19 -10.06 25.94 5.11
C GLN A 19 -11.43 26.00 4.42
N GLU A 20 -11.56 26.80 3.37
CA GLU A 20 -12.78 26.90 2.55
C GLU A 20 -13.09 25.53 1.89
N ALA A 21 -12.09 24.90 1.28
CA ALA A 21 -12.24 23.58 0.68
C ALA A 21 -12.66 22.51 1.69
N LEU A 22 -12.05 22.49 2.88
CA LEU A 22 -12.39 21.55 3.97
C LEU A 22 -13.85 21.74 4.42
N ASN A 23 -14.30 22.99 4.56
CA ASN A 23 -15.68 23.31 4.90
C ASN A 23 -16.69 22.80 3.86
N ALA A 24 -16.31 22.84 2.59
CA ALA A 24 -17.16 22.40 1.48
C ALA A 24 -17.16 20.88 1.29
N ARG A 25 -16.07 20.19 1.66
CA ARG A 25 -15.88 18.76 1.37
C ARG A 25 -16.30 17.84 2.50
N LEU A 26 -16.15 18.26 3.73
CA LEU A 26 -16.42 17.41 4.89
C LEU A 26 -17.89 17.49 5.32
N MET A 27 -18.48 16.33 5.58
CA MET A 27 -19.82 16.23 6.12
C MET A 27 -19.78 15.46 7.44
N PRO A 28 -20.27 16.02 8.55
CA PRO A 28 -20.70 17.41 8.69
C PRO A 28 -19.53 18.38 8.48
N SER A 29 -19.83 19.60 8.02
CA SER A 29 -18.82 20.63 7.83
C SER A 29 -18.06 20.91 9.14
N PRO A 30 -16.73 21.08 9.12
CA PRO A 30 -15.95 21.42 10.30
C PRO A 30 -16.18 22.87 10.78
N ARG A 31 -16.88 23.69 9.97
CA ARG A 31 -17.19 25.12 10.26
C ARG A 31 -15.95 25.92 10.61
N LEU A 32 -14.85 25.71 9.89
CA LEU A 32 -13.63 26.49 10.06
C LEU A 32 -13.90 27.96 9.70
N LYS A 33 -13.30 28.86 10.46
CA LYS A 33 -13.16 30.25 10.03
C LYS A 33 -12.02 30.33 9.00
N PRO A 34 -12.24 30.80 7.76
CA PRO A 34 -11.17 30.91 6.77
C PRO A 34 -10.29 32.14 7.05
N ASP A 35 -9.53 32.08 8.15
CA ASP A 35 -8.65 33.14 8.61
C ASP A 35 -7.22 33.05 8.09
N GLY A 36 -6.91 31.98 7.36
CA GLY A 36 -5.57 31.76 6.83
C GLY A 36 -4.56 31.31 7.88
N VAL A 37 -5.00 30.80 9.04
CA VAL A 37 -4.13 30.27 10.12
C VAL A 37 -4.36 28.78 10.26
N PHE A 38 -3.34 27.96 10.01
CA PHE A 38 -3.42 26.51 10.20
C PHE A 38 -3.27 26.16 11.68
N GLY A 39 -4.37 26.29 12.41
CA GLY A 39 -4.45 25.92 13.83
C GLY A 39 -4.92 24.50 14.06
N GLN A 40 -5.26 24.16 15.30
CA GLN A 40 -5.71 22.81 15.70
C GLN A 40 -6.99 22.39 14.98
N MET A 41 -7.96 23.29 14.80
CA MET A 41 -9.21 22.97 14.10
C MET A 41 -8.97 22.61 12.64
N THR A 42 -8.08 23.36 11.95
CA THR A 42 -7.68 23.04 10.57
C THR A 42 -6.97 21.71 10.49
N HIS A 43 -6.05 21.41 11.42
CA HIS A 43 -5.38 20.12 11.52
C HIS A 43 -6.38 18.97 11.66
N ASN A 44 -7.34 19.08 12.60
CA ASN A 44 -8.36 18.05 12.81
C ASN A 44 -9.24 17.84 11.56
N ALA A 45 -9.55 18.91 10.84
CA ALA A 45 -10.30 18.82 9.59
C ALA A 45 -9.48 18.13 8.47
N VAL A 46 -8.18 18.40 8.40
CA VAL A 46 -7.27 17.69 7.48
C VAL A 46 -7.22 16.21 7.81
N VAL A 47 -7.05 15.83 9.08
CA VAL A 47 -7.08 14.42 9.52
C VAL A 47 -8.38 13.74 9.08
N ARG A 48 -9.55 14.38 9.30
CA ARG A 48 -10.84 13.84 8.86
C ARG A 48 -10.91 13.64 7.34
N LEU A 49 -10.39 14.60 6.57
CA LEU A 49 -10.34 14.47 5.10
C LEU A 49 -9.46 13.30 4.67
N GLN A 50 -8.31 13.14 5.32
CA GLN A 50 -7.35 12.07 5.06
C GLN A 50 -7.95 10.70 5.38
N GLU A 51 -8.59 10.54 6.52
CA GLU A 51 -9.28 9.31 6.92
C GLU A 51 -10.40 8.94 5.95
N ALA A 52 -11.28 9.90 5.63
CA ALA A 52 -12.41 9.70 4.71
C ALA A 52 -11.96 9.33 3.29
N ASN A 53 -10.75 9.69 2.92
CA ASN A 53 -10.19 9.47 1.59
C ASN A 53 -9.02 8.49 1.55
N TRP A 54 -8.83 7.71 2.62
CA TRP A 54 -7.74 6.72 2.76
C TRP A 54 -6.36 7.27 2.32
N LEU A 55 -6.07 8.52 2.63
CA LEU A 55 -4.76 9.14 2.49
C LEU A 55 -3.84 8.75 3.68
N VAL A 56 -2.60 9.19 3.63
CA VAL A 56 -1.73 9.17 4.82
C VAL A 56 -2.31 10.12 5.85
N VAL A 57 -2.58 9.61 7.06
CA VAL A 57 -3.22 10.37 8.13
C VAL A 57 -2.14 10.96 9.03
N ASP A 58 -1.61 12.12 8.63
CA ASP A 58 -0.55 12.86 9.33
C ASP A 58 -0.99 14.26 9.79
N GLY A 59 -2.16 14.73 9.32
CA GLY A 59 -2.69 16.06 9.60
C GLY A 59 -1.96 17.18 8.85
N GLU A 60 -1.13 16.85 7.88
CA GLU A 60 -0.44 17.78 6.99
C GLU A 60 -1.08 17.77 5.59
N ALA A 61 -1.31 18.92 5.00
CA ALA A 61 -1.85 18.99 3.65
C ALA A 61 -0.72 19.08 2.62
N GLY A 62 -0.12 17.92 2.31
CA GLY A 62 0.79 17.71 1.20
C GLY A 62 0.06 17.59 -0.14
N GLN A 63 0.76 17.22 -1.22
CA GLN A 63 0.24 17.18 -2.59
C GLN A 63 -1.06 16.34 -2.68
N CYS A 64 -1.05 15.08 -2.20
CA CYS A 64 -2.22 14.21 -2.26
C CYS A 64 -3.43 14.80 -1.52
N THR A 65 -3.21 15.33 -0.30
CA THR A 65 -4.28 15.93 0.50
C THR A 65 -4.85 17.17 -0.17
N GLN A 66 -4.01 18.02 -0.74
CA GLN A 66 -4.46 19.20 -1.47
C GLN A 66 -5.20 18.84 -2.75
N ASN A 67 -4.72 17.84 -3.51
CA ASN A 67 -5.40 17.37 -4.71
C ASN A 67 -6.82 16.88 -4.39
N VAL A 68 -7.00 16.14 -3.29
CA VAL A 68 -8.34 15.71 -2.83
C VAL A 68 -9.18 16.89 -2.37
N ALA A 69 -8.63 17.78 -1.53
CA ALA A 69 -9.35 18.93 -1.00
C ALA A 69 -9.87 19.84 -2.12
N PHE A 70 -9.04 20.09 -3.15
CA PHE A 70 -9.35 20.98 -4.27
C PHE A 70 -9.95 20.27 -5.49
N GLN A 71 -10.19 18.94 -5.43
CA GLN A 71 -10.66 18.13 -6.57
C GLN A 71 -9.76 18.23 -7.81
N LYS A 72 -8.46 18.14 -7.59
CA LYS A 72 -7.42 18.22 -8.63
C LYS A 72 -6.74 16.85 -8.89
N GLU A 73 -7.36 15.74 -8.46
CA GLU A 73 -6.84 14.42 -8.80
C GLU A 73 -6.97 14.19 -10.31
N THR A 74 -5.86 13.82 -10.94
CA THR A 74 -5.80 13.59 -12.40
C THR A 74 -6.55 12.33 -12.80
N TYR A 75 -6.54 11.33 -11.93
CA TYR A 75 -7.13 10.02 -12.18
C TYR A 75 -8.12 9.66 -11.08
N ALA A 76 -9.15 8.93 -11.47
CA ALA A 76 -10.06 8.31 -10.50
C ALA A 76 -9.28 7.36 -9.59
N PRO A 77 -9.54 7.38 -8.26
CA PRO A 77 -8.92 6.43 -7.35
C PRO A 77 -9.31 4.99 -7.68
N ILE A 78 -8.33 4.08 -7.62
CA ILE A 78 -8.58 2.64 -7.67
C ILE A 78 -8.54 2.13 -6.24
N LEU A 79 -9.59 1.44 -5.81
CA LEU A 79 -9.65 0.78 -4.51
C LEU A 79 -10.44 -0.52 -4.63
N HIS A 80 -9.75 -1.64 -4.47
CA HIS A 80 -10.37 -2.95 -4.50
C HIS A 80 -11.00 -3.31 -3.16
N THR A 81 -12.27 -3.68 -3.19
CA THR A 81 -12.97 -4.24 -2.03
C THR A 81 -12.69 -5.73 -1.95
N ILE A 82 -11.78 -6.12 -1.07
CA ILE A 82 -11.45 -7.51 -0.78
C ILE A 82 -11.56 -7.77 0.73
N PRO A 83 -11.74 -9.04 1.17
CA PRO A 83 -11.69 -9.37 2.58
C PRO A 83 -10.32 -9.02 3.15
N PHE A 84 -10.27 -8.52 4.38
CA PHE A 84 -9.04 -8.35 5.11
C PHE A 84 -8.83 -9.56 6.02
N ILE A 85 -7.74 -10.29 5.83
CA ILE A 85 -7.45 -11.54 6.53
C ILE A 85 -6.09 -11.42 7.21
N PRO A 86 -6.03 -11.22 8.54
CA PRO A 86 -4.80 -11.34 9.30
C PRO A 86 -4.22 -12.76 9.20
N GLN A 87 -2.90 -12.87 9.17
CA GLN A 87 -2.26 -14.18 9.21
C GLN A 87 -2.52 -14.91 10.54
N PRO A 88 -2.75 -16.23 10.54
CA PRO A 88 -2.99 -16.96 11.79
C PRO A 88 -1.71 -17.29 12.56
N THR A 89 -0.55 -17.35 11.92
CA THR A 89 0.75 -17.66 12.54
C THR A 89 1.82 -16.67 12.10
N ASN A 90 3.00 -16.74 12.71
CA ASN A 90 4.12 -15.84 12.36
C ASN A 90 4.67 -16.04 10.94
N SER A 91 4.35 -17.14 10.27
CA SER A 91 4.94 -17.57 9.00
C SER A 91 3.96 -17.62 7.83
N THR A 92 2.67 -17.30 8.04
CA THR A 92 1.61 -17.52 7.03
C THR A 92 1.12 -16.22 6.33
N CYS A 93 1.95 -15.17 6.30
CA CYS A 93 1.64 -13.94 5.56
C CYS A 93 1.33 -14.20 4.07
N TRP A 94 2.08 -15.09 3.43
CA TRP A 94 1.88 -15.51 2.04
C TRP A 94 0.50 -16.12 1.78
N ALA A 95 0.05 -16.97 2.69
CA ALA A 95 -1.24 -17.63 2.56
C ALA A 95 -2.40 -16.65 2.84
N ALA A 96 -2.23 -15.75 3.82
CA ALA A 96 -3.22 -14.72 4.12
C ALA A 96 -3.36 -13.70 2.99
N SER A 97 -2.25 -13.20 2.45
CA SER A 97 -2.25 -12.28 1.31
C SER A 97 -2.89 -12.90 0.06
N THR A 98 -2.55 -14.17 -0.23
CA THR A 98 -3.16 -14.92 -1.33
C THR A 98 -4.66 -15.15 -1.10
N ALA A 99 -5.06 -15.48 0.12
CA ALA A 99 -6.47 -15.67 0.47
C ALA A 99 -7.27 -14.38 0.30
N MET A 100 -6.73 -13.22 0.66
CA MET A 100 -7.35 -11.92 0.44
C MET A 100 -7.62 -11.67 -1.05
N VAL A 101 -6.60 -11.86 -1.90
CA VAL A 101 -6.70 -11.61 -3.35
C VAL A 101 -7.65 -12.61 -4.03
N ASN A 102 -7.60 -13.86 -3.64
CA ASN A 102 -8.44 -14.92 -4.21
C ASN A 102 -9.83 -15.02 -3.57
N ARG A 103 -10.14 -14.21 -2.56
CA ARG A 103 -11.39 -14.28 -1.79
C ARG A 103 -11.65 -15.71 -1.28
N SER A 104 -10.62 -16.31 -0.70
CA SER A 104 -10.64 -17.68 -0.18
C SER A 104 -10.23 -17.71 1.30
N THR A 105 -9.83 -18.87 1.80
CA THR A 105 -9.34 -19.02 3.18
C THR A 105 -7.85 -19.35 3.19
N VAL A 106 -7.17 -19.02 4.30
CA VAL A 106 -5.76 -19.37 4.51
C VAL A 106 -5.55 -20.89 4.38
N ALA A 107 -6.43 -21.69 4.98
CA ALA A 107 -6.37 -23.15 4.89
C ALA A 107 -6.48 -23.67 3.45
N ALA A 108 -7.36 -23.09 2.64
CA ALA A 108 -7.52 -23.47 1.24
C ALA A 108 -6.29 -23.11 0.39
N VAL A 109 -5.62 -21.99 0.67
CA VAL A 109 -4.37 -21.61 0.01
C VAL A 109 -3.25 -22.58 0.40
N ILE A 110 -3.09 -22.89 1.68
CA ILE A 110 -2.09 -23.86 2.17
C ILE A 110 -2.30 -25.21 1.50
N ALA A 111 -3.54 -25.72 1.47
CA ALA A 111 -3.87 -27.02 0.90
C ALA A 111 -3.59 -27.13 -0.61
N LYS A 112 -3.66 -26.00 -1.36
CA LYS A 112 -3.38 -25.95 -2.81
C LYS A 112 -1.89 -25.78 -3.12
N THR A 113 -1.14 -25.20 -2.20
CA THR A 113 0.28 -24.93 -2.42
C THR A 113 1.08 -26.24 -2.34
N PRO A 114 1.97 -26.53 -3.30
CA PRO A 114 2.79 -27.74 -3.28
C PRO A 114 3.54 -27.86 -1.95
N PRO A 115 3.47 -29.01 -1.25
CA PRO A 115 4.04 -29.19 0.09
C PRO A 115 5.55 -28.94 0.15
N ASP A 116 6.27 -29.25 -0.92
CA ASP A 116 7.71 -29.02 -1.03
C ASP A 116 8.10 -27.53 -1.09
N LEU A 117 7.13 -26.62 -1.30
CA LEU A 117 7.33 -25.17 -1.23
C LEU A 117 7.06 -24.61 0.16
N ILE A 118 6.58 -25.40 1.11
CA ILE A 118 6.27 -24.96 2.47
C ILE A 118 7.33 -25.54 3.42
N LEU A 119 7.92 -24.67 4.23
CA LEU A 119 8.90 -25.08 5.26
C LEU A 119 8.19 -25.67 6.49
N PRO A 120 8.92 -26.41 7.35
CA PRO A 120 8.32 -27.00 8.55
C PRO A 120 7.67 -26.02 9.53
N ASP A 121 8.11 -24.75 9.52
CA ASP A 121 7.52 -23.67 10.32
C ASP A 121 6.27 -23.04 9.68
N GLY A 122 5.86 -23.52 8.51
CA GLY A 122 4.73 -23.01 7.74
C GLY A 122 5.04 -21.81 6.85
N SER A 123 6.28 -21.36 6.79
CA SER A 123 6.68 -20.30 5.86
C SER A 123 6.79 -20.82 4.41
N LEU A 124 6.61 -19.94 3.45
CA LEU A 124 6.88 -20.23 2.05
C LEU A 124 8.39 -20.16 1.83
N LYS A 125 8.95 -21.11 1.08
CA LYS A 125 10.37 -21.10 0.72
C LYS A 125 10.73 -19.78 0.02
N ASN A 126 11.91 -19.26 0.34
CA ASN A 126 12.51 -18.19 -0.44
C ASN A 126 13.00 -18.73 -1.79
N PHE A 127 12.36 -18.30 -2.86
CA PHE A 127 12.66 -18.81 -4.21
C PHE A 127 13.95 -18.24 -4.80
N SER A 128 14.57 -17.25 -4.15
CA SER A 128 15.89 -16.73 -4.58
C SER A 128 17.03 -17.74 -4.36
N GLU A 129 16.82 -18.73 -3.49
CA GLU A 129 17.83 -19.76 -3.18
C GLU A 129 17.85 -20.93 -4.16
N THR A 130 16.97 -20.93 -5.14
CA THR A 130 16.89 -22.00 -6.17
C THR A 130 17.74 -21.64 -7.39
N SER A 131 18.18 -22.65 -8.14
CA SER A 131 18.91 -22.48 -9.41
C SER A 131 18.10 -21.74 -10.47
N ASP A 132 16.77 -21.75 -10.36
CA ASP A 132 15.82 -20.92 -11.12
C ASP A 132 14.79 -20.32 -10.16
N PRO A 133 15.04 -19.10 -9.64
CA PRO A 133 14.14 -18.44 -8.70
C PRO A 133 12.70 -18.33 -9.20
N MET A 134 12.52 -18.20 -10.51
CA MET A 134 11.18 -18.09 -11.11
C MET A 134 10.40 -19.40 -11.13
N THR A 135 11.06 -20.57 -11.09
CA THR A 135 10.37 -21.85 -11.10
C THR A 135 9.52 -22.06 -9.86
N GLY A 136 10.06 -21.81 -8.68
CA GLY A 136 9.32 -21.90 -7.43
C GLY A 136 8.17 -20.90 -7.35
N SER A 137 8.44 -19.64 -7.70
CA SER A 137 7.43 -18.57 -7.73
C SER A 137 6.30 -18.88 -8.73
N ARG A 138 6.62 -19.42 -9.90
CA ARG A 138 5.63 -19.84 -10.91
C ARG A 138 4.79 -21.02 -10.43
N ARG A 139 5.40 -22.01 -9.78
CA ARG A 139 4.68 -23.17 -9.21
C ARG A 139 3.69 -22.72 -8.14
N PHE A 140 4.13 -21.86 -7.22
CA PHE A 140 3.26 -21.25 -6.23
C PHE A 140 2.12 -20.46 -6.88
N ALA A 141 2.45 -19.57 -7.82
CA ALA A 141 1.48 -18.76 -8.54
C ALA A 141 0.43 -19.63 -9.26
N ASN A 142 0.88 -20.64 -10.01
CA ASN A 142 -0.02 -21.52 -10.76
C ASN A 142 -0.96 -22.31 -9.84
N ALA A 143 -0.45 -22.85 -8.73
CA ALA A 143 -1.26 -23.58 -7.77
C ALA A 143 -2.36 -22.69 -7.13
N ASN A 144 -2.11 -21.39 -7.05
CA ASN A 144 -3.00 -20.44 -6.40
C ASN A 144 -3.74 -19.50 -7.38
N ASN A 145 -3.81 -19.85 -8.67
CA ASN A 145 -4.46 -19.03 -9.69
C ASN A 145 -3.93 -17.58 -9.76
N LEU A 146 -2.61 -17.46 -9.65
CA LEU A 146 -1.89 -16.19 -9.73
C LEU A 146 -0.95 -16.18 -10.94
N THR A 147 -0.61 -14.99 -11.39
CA THR A 147 0.53 -14.69 -12.26
C THR A 147 1.63 -14.05 -11.42
N VAL A 148 2.87 -14.42 -11.67
CA VAL A 148 4.03 -13.80 -11.02
C VAL A 148 4.71 -12.83 -12.01
N VAL A 149 5.08 -11.66 -11.50
CA VAL A 149 5.84 -10.64 -12.21
C VAL A 149 7.20 -10.53 -11.53
N PRO A 150 8.31 -10.56 -12.31
CA PRO A 150 9.65 -10.40 -11.76
C PRO A 150 9.83 -9.05 -11.05
N PRO A 151 10.83 -8.93 -10.17
CA PRO A 151 11.19 -7.65 -9.59
C PRO A 151 11.55 -6.64 -10.67
N MET A 152 10.95 -5.46 -10.57
CA MET A 152 11.28 -4.32 -11.43
C MET A 152 10.88 -3.02 -10.73
N SER A 153 11.47 -1.91 -11.16
CA SER A 153 11.06 -0.59 -10.71
C SER A 153 9.76 -0.18 -11.40
N TRP A 154 8.78 0.24 -10.62
CA TRP A 154 7.51 0.71 -11.10
C TRP A 154 7.41 2.22 -10.96
N LEU A 155 6.98 2.90 -12.01
CA LEU A 155 6.44 4.25 -11.88
C LEU A 155 4.98 4.19 -11.39
N PRO A 156 4.44 5.23 -10.76
CA PRO A 156 3.03 5.26 -10.33
C PRO A 156 2.06 4.85 -11.43
N VAL A 157 2.27 5.32 -12.65
CA VAL A 157 1.44 4.97 -13.82
C VAL A 157 1.48 3.47 -14.14
N GLY A 158 2.64 2.83 -14.06
CA GLY A 158 2.77 1.39 -14.28
C GLY A 158 2.07 0.58 -13.20
N LEU A 159 2.24 0.96 -11.94
CA LEU A 159 1.56 0.32 -10.82
C LEU A 159 0.04 0.51 -10.90
N ARG A 160 -0.43 1.70 -11.29
CA ARG A 160 -1.86 1.94 -11.56
C ARG A 160 -2.39 1.02 -12.65
N GLY A 161 -1.66 0.86 -13.74
CA GLY A 161 -2.03 -0.05 -14.82
C GLY A 161 -2.23 -1.49 -14.34
N MET A 162 -1.35 -2.00 -13.49
CA MET A 162 -1.52 -3.32 -12.89
C MET A 162 -2.72 -3.37 -11.93
N LEU A 163 -2.89 -2.36 -11.10
CA LEU A 163 -4.00 -2.29 -10.16
C LEU A 163 -5.36 -2.14 -10.85
N GLN A 164 -5.43 -1.71 -12.11
CA GLN A 164 -6.69 -1.76 -12.88
C GLN A 164 -7.21 -3.19 -13.06
N ALA A 165 -6.31 -4.16 -13.18
CA ALA A 165 -6.67 -5.57 -13.32
C ALA A 165 -7.04 -6.24 -11.99
N GLY A 166 -6.55 -5.75 -10.86
CA GLY A 166 -6.82 -6.30 -9.53
C GLY A 166 -5.82 -5.91 -8.46
N PRO A 167 -6.03 -6.34 -7.20
CA PRO A 167 -5.07 -6.11 -6.14
C PRO A 167 -3.78 -6.90 -6.36
N LEU A 168 -2.67 -6.38 -5.85
CA LEU A 168 -1.33 -6.94 -6.04
C LEU A 168 -0.77 -7.46 -4.72
N ILE A 169 -0.19 -8.66 -4.74
CA ILE A 169 0.60 -9.18 -3.62
C ILE A 169 2.06 -8.79 -3.87
N PHE A 170 2.66 -8.11 -2.92
CA PHE A 170 4.09 -7.81 -2.92
C PHE A 170 4.79 -8.80 -1.99
N ASP A 171 5.68 -9.60 -2.56
CA ASP A 171 6.61 -10.46 -1.84
C ASP A 171 7.88 -9.67 -1.56
N MET A 172 8.17 -9.42 -0.30
CA MET A 172 9.22 -8.50 0.13
C MET A 172 10.18 -9.18 1.10
N LEU A 173 11.43 -8.72 1.14
CA LEU A 173 12.35 -9.04 2.21
C LEU A 173 12.01 -8.25 3.47
N TRP A 174 12.05 -8.93 4.62
CA TRP A 174 11.92 -8.26 5.91
C TRP A 174 13.19 -7.48 6.28
N SER A 175 14.35 -8.03 5.95
CA SER A 175 15.66 -7.41 6.18
C SER A 175 16.55 -7.55 4.96
N VAL A 176 16.86 -6.44 4.31
CA VAL A 176 17.82 -6.39 3.19
C VAL A 176 19.24 -6.59 3.68
N ALA A 177 19.58 -6.07 4.86
CA ALA A 177 20.94 -6.17 5.42
C ALA A 177 21.33 -7.62 5.65
N ASP A 178 20.45 -8.44 6.23
CA ASP A 178 20.70 -9.85 6.48
C ASP A 178 20.85 -10.62 5.17
N TYR A 179 20.03 -10.30 4.18
CA TYR A 179 20.13 -10.91 2.86
C TYR A 179 21.47 -10.62 2.17
N VAL A 180 21.88 -9.36 2.15
CA VAL A 180 23.17 -8.96 1.55
C VAL A 180 24.34 -9.60 2.31
N ALA A 181 24.23 -9.77 3.62
CA ALA A 181 25.23 -10.47 4.44
C ALA A 181 25.23 -11.99 4.27
N GLY A 182 24.33 -12.56 3.47
CA GLY A 182 24.20 -14.01 3.28
C GLY A 182 23.62 -14.75 4.48
N VAL A 183 23.05 -14.06 5.45
CA VAL A 183 22.41 -14.64 6.65
C VAL A 183 20.97 -15.10 6.36
N GLY A 184 20.46 -14.74 5.18
CA GLY A 184 19.07 -14.93 4.79
C GLY A 184 18.15 -13.84 5.36
N SER A 185 16.97 -13.73 4.81
CA SER A 185 15.92 -12.82 5.30
C SER A 185 14.57 -13.51 5.19
N SER A 186 13.79 -13.41 6.26
CA SER A 186 12.39 -13.84 6.20
C SER A 186 11.65 -12.99 5.19
N GLY A 187 10.90 -13.62 4.29
CA GLY A 187 10.00 -12.94 3.37
C GLY A 187 8.77 -12.41 4.11
N HIS A 188 8.15 -11.39 3.56
CA HIS A 188 6.85 -10.91 4.02
C HIS A 188 5.98 -10.54 2.84
N MET A 189 4.74 -11.02 2.82
CA MET A 189 3.78 -10.70 1.78
C MET A 189 2.68 -9.78 2.31
N ILE A 190 2.45 -8.72 1.56
CA ILE A 190 1.37 -7.75 1.80
C ILE A 190 0.54 -7.57 0.54
N VAL A 191 -0.62 -6.93 0.65
CA VAL A 191 -1.49 -6.65 -0.50
C VAL A 191 -1.64 -5.16 -0.71
N VAL A 192 -1.27 -4.68 -1.89
CA VAL A 192 -1.63 -3.34 -2.36
C VAL A 192 -3.01 -3.43 -2.98
N VAL A 193 -3.98 -2.79 -2.32
CA VAL A 193 -5.39 -2.85 -2.72
C VAL A 193 -5.88 -1.60 -3.44
N GLY A 194 -5.08 -0.55 -3.46
CA GLY A 194 -5.49 0.68 -4.12
C GLY A 194 -4.36 1.67 -4.35
N ILE A 195 -4.62 2.57 -5.29
CA ILE A 195 -3.78 3.70 -5.65
C ILE A 195 -4.64 4.92 -5.94
N ARG A 196 -4.21 6.08 -5.48
CA ARG A 196 -4.78 7.38 -5.84
C ARG A 196 -3.71 8.44 -5.98
N GLY A 197 -4.00 9.47 -6.75
CA GLY A 197 -3.11 10.61 -6.95
C GLY A 197 -2.93 10.98 -8.41
N ASP A 198 -1.88 11.74 -8.69
CA ASP A 198 -1.61 12.36 -10.00
C ASP A 198 -0.69 11.54 -10.91
N ASP A 199 -0.13 10.43 -10.39
CA ASP A 199 0.82 9.56 -11.09
C ASP A 199 2.10 10.27 -11.58
N ASP A 200 2.44 11.42 -10.98
CA ASP A 200 3.72 12.07 -11.22
C ASP A 200 4.87 11.08 -10.99
N PRO A 201 5.88 11.00 -11.88
CA PRO A 201 6.97 10.04 -11.75
C PRO A 201 7.75 10.12 -10.43
N SER A 202 7.75 11.28 -9.75
CA SER A 202 8.34 11.41 -8.41
C SER A 202 7.57 10.63 -7.34
N GLY A 203 6.30 10.33 -7.58
CA GLY A 203 5.43 9.64 -6.63
C GLY A 203 4.96 10.48 -5.44
N VAL A 204 5.37 11.75 -5.34
CA VAL A 204 5.03 12.64 -4.21
C VAL A 204 3.52 12.88 -4.11
N GLY A 205 2.84 12.96 -5.26
CA GLY A 205 1.40 13.16 -5.35
C GLY A 205 0.58 11.87 -5.34
N THR A 206 1.17 10.72 -5.01
CA THR A 206 0.51 9.41 -5.10
C THR A 206 0.51 8.69 -3.75
N THR A 207 -0.61 8.06 -3.41
CA THR A 207 -0.82 7.28 -2.19
C THR A 207 -1.26 5.86 -2.54
N LEU A 208 -0.70 4.88 -1.83
CA LEU A 208 -1.10 3.46 -1.88
C LEU A 208 -1.94 3.09 -0.67
N ARG A 209 -2.90 2.18 -0.86
CA ARG A 209 -3.64 1.52 0.22
C ARG A 209 -3.13 0.10 0.39
N ILE A 210 -2.70 -0.24 1.60
CA ILE A 210 -2.03 -1.50 1.94
C ILE A 210 -2.89 -2.29 2.92
N PHE A 211 -3.01 -3.59 2.67
CA PHE A 211 -3.50 -4.59 3.62
C PHE A 211 -2.32 -5.48 3.99
N ASP A 212 -1.87 -5.36 5.23
CA ASP A 212 -0.75 -6.10 5.79
C ASP A 212 -1.29 -7.15 6.77
N PRO A 213 -1.10 -8.46 6.51
CA PRO A 213 -1.58 -9.52 7.40
C PRO A 213 -0.86 -9.58 8.75
N TRP A 214 0.27 -8.92 8.92
CA TRP A 214 1.03 -8.86 10.17
C TRP A 214 0.41 -7.86 11.16
N LYS A 215 0.24 -8.16 12.46
CA LYS A 215 0.61 -9.33 13.25
C LYS A 215 -0.45 -10.45 13.13
N PRO A 216 -0.07 -11.69 13.59
CA PRO A 216 -1.03 -12.79 13.69
C PRO A 216 -2.32 -12.35 14.41
N HIS A 217 -3.47 -12.73 13.83
CA HIS A 217 -4.82 -12.41 14.30
C HIS A 217 -5.22 -10.92 14.36
N VAL A 218 -4.30 -10.00 14.05
CA VAL A 218 -4.53 -8.55 14.13
C VAL A 218 -4.48 -7.91 12.75
N GLY A 219 -3.34 -8.04 12.06
CA GLY A 219 -3.09 -7.38 10.79
C GLY A 219 -3.14 -5.85 10.85
N LYS A 220 -2.95 -5.20 9.73
CA LYS A 220 -2.99 -3.74 9.63
C LYS A 220 -3.48 -3.28 8.25
N ARG A 221 -4.34 -2.28 8.22
CA ARG A 221 -4.76 -1.58 7.00
C ARG A 221 -4.29 -0.14 7.09
N TYR A 222 -3.43 0.29 6.19
CA TYR A 222 -2.87 1.63 6.23
C TYR A 222 -2.67 2.21 4.84
N SER A 223 -2.40 3.49 4.78
CA SER A 223 -2.00 4.18 3.56
C SER A 223 -0.58 4.70 3.69
N VAL A 224 0.14 4.71 2.58
CA VAL A 224 1.52 5.18 2.50
C VAL A 224 1.71 6.03 1.25
N GLY A 225 2.50 7.10 1.36
CA GLY A 225 2.90 7.87 0.18
C GLY A 225 3.81 7.03 -0.72
N TYR A 226 3.55 7.08 -2.03
CA TYR A 226 4.30 6.28 -3.01
C TYR A 226 5.81 6.58 -2.96
N PHE A 227 6.19 7.85 -2.83
CA PHE A 227 7.60 8.24 -2.70
C PHE A 227 8.29 7.50 -1.54
N LYS A 228 7.68 7.55 -0.35
CA LYS A 228 8.20 6.84 0.83
C LYS A 228 8.19 5.32 0.64
N TRP A 229 7.14 4.79 0.02
CA TRP A 229 7.06 3.37 -0.32
C TRP A 229 8.21 2.94 -1.22
N MET A 230 8.50 3.70 -2.27
CA MET A 230 9.58 3.39 -3.22
C MET A 230 10.98 3.54 -2.62
N ASP A 231 11.17 4.42 -1.66
CA ASP A 231 12.44 4.56 -0.94
C ASP A 231 12.74 3.32 -0.07
N GLU A 232 11.70 2.71 0.49
CA GLU A 232 11.82 1.55 1.37
C GLU A 232 11.72 0.19 0.65
N VAL A 233 10.93 0.09 -0.41
CA VAL A 233 10.46 -1.17 -0.99
C VAL A 233 11.21 -1.69 -2.22
N PRO A 234 11.76 -0.87 -3.15
CA PRO A 234 12.43 -1.39 -4.35
C PRO A 234 13.60 -2.31 -4.07
N THR A 235 14.29 -2.08 -2.96
CA THR A 235 15.40 -2.92 -2.50
C THR A 235 14.93 -4.18 -1.76
N ARG A 236 13.61 -4.33 -1.51
CA ARG A 236 13.01 -5.39 -0.70
C ARG A 236 12.03 -6.27 -1.46
N THR A 237 11.55 -5.85 -2.64
CA THR A 237 10.53 -6.61 -3.38
C THR A 237 11.18 -7.65 -4.25
N TYR A 238 10.83 -8.92 -4.03
CA TYR A 238 11.27 -10.04 -4.87
C TYR A 238 10.35 -10.29 -6.04
N HIS A 239 9.06 -10.43 -5.76
CA HIS A 239 8.05 -10.76 -6.75
C HIS A 239 6.77 -9.99 -6.48
N ILE A 240 6.03 -9.75 -7.55
CA ILE A 240 4.65 -9.27 -7.45
C ILE A 240 3.76 -10.37 -8.01
N TYR A 241 2.68 -10.69 -7.28
CA TYR A 241 1.67 -11.61 -7.76
C TYR A 241 0.35 -10.87 -7.94
N HIS A 242 -0.37 -11.23 -8.98
CA HIS A 242 -1.74 -10.80 -9.20
C HIS A 242 -2.61 -11.98 -9.64
N ARG A 243 -3.90 -11.86 -9.48
CA ARG A 243 -4.86 -12.89 -9.91
C ARG A 243 -4.84 -12.99 -11.44
N LYS A 244 -4.97 -14.23 -11.96
CA LYS A 244 -5.19 -14.53 -13.38
C LYS A 244 -6.52 -14.02 -13.85
#